data_b81f24065d0be7ac91db563710e94028
#
_entry.id   b81f24065d0be7ac91db563710e94028
#
_cell.length_a   1.000
_cell.length_b   1.000
_cell.length_c   1.000
_cell.angle_alpha   90.00
_cell.angle_beta   90.00
_cell.angle_gamma   90.00
#
_symmetry.space_group_name_H-M   'P 1'
#
loop_
_entity.id
_entity.type
_entity.pdbx_description
1 polymer ?
#
loop_
_entity_poly.entity_id
_entity_poly.type
_entity_poly.pdbx_seq_one_letter_code
_entity_poly.pdbx_strand_id
1 'polypeptide(L)'
;MRSAIFAAIALTISTALAGPESDSEVAARKAALDLAGAFTNEGFKMRDGHWTGTIKPKEHALIAVNLYAGNQYWFSVGATEPAKKISVNVYDETGKLMETESYSEGDKAAAGFSPTNSGQYYVLVDLVEGDASSVCLVYSYK
;
A
#
# COMPACT_ATOMS: atom_id res chain seq x y z
N MET A 1 -19.75 8.74 -44.53
CA MET A 1 -18.57 8.78 -44.43
C MET A 1 -18.07 8.88 -43.11
N ARG A 2 -17.46 8.10 -42.59
CA ARG A 2 -17.05 8.14 -41.42
C ARG A 2 -15.67 7.97 -41.34
N SER A 3 -14.99 8.89 -41.20
CA SER A 3 -13.70 8.78 -40.72
C SER A 3 -13.77 8.24 -39.32
N ALA A 4 -13.48 7.03 -39.23
CA ALA A 4 -13.06 6.56 -37.95
C ALA A 4 -11.79 7.32 -37.61
N ILE A 5 -11.95 8.38 -36.91
CA ILE A 5 -10.86 8.89 -36.19
C ILE A 5 -10.66 7.90 -35.08
N PHE A 6 -9.86 6.91 -35.39
CA PHE A 6 -9.15 6.31 -34.33
C PHE A 6 -8.21 7.40 -33.88
N ALA A 7 -8.63 8.14 -32.91
CA ALA A 7 -7.68 8.62 -32.00
C ALA A 7 -6.89 7.39 -31.59
N ALA A 8 -5.78 7.19 -32.26
CA ALA A 8 -4.78 6.42 -31.66
C ALA A 8 -4.58 7.12 -30.33
N ILE A 9 -5.23 6.61 -29.33
CA ILE A 9 -4.73 6.77 -28.02
C ILE A 9 -3.36 6.14 -28.17
N ALA A 10 -2.42 6.97 -28.47
CA ALA A 10 -1.09 6.63 -28.13
C ALA A 10 -1.16 6.44 -26.63
N LEU A 11 -1.42 5.21 -26.27
CA LEU A 11 -1.03 4.76 -24.99
C LEU A 11 0.48 5.00 -25.03
N THR A 12 0.86 6.17 -24.69
CA THR A 12 2.17 6.37 -24.18
C THR A 12 2.17 5.59 -22.90
N ILE A 13 2.42 4.31 -23.08
CA ILE A 13 3.05 3.59 -22.03
C ILE A 13 4.33 4.38 -21.88
N SER A 14 4.27 5.39 -21.06
CA SER A 14 5.48 5.81 -20.44
C SER A 14 5.86 4.57 -19.65
N THR A 15 6.62 3.73 -20.32
CA THR A 15 7.51 2.91 -19.56
C THR A 15 8.21 3.94 -18.72
N ALA A 16 7.72 4.09 -17.53
CA ALA A 16 8.50 4.72 -16.54
C ALA A 16 9.72 3.82 -16.48
N LEU A 17 10.66 4.14 -17.30
CA LEU A 17 12.00 3.73 -17.04
C LEU A 17 12.13 4.03 -15.57
N ALA A 18 12.38 2.99 -14.79
CA ALA A 18 12.61 3.16 -13.39
C ALA A 18 13.64 4.27 -13.24
N GLY A 19 13.15 5.50 -13.35
CA GLY A 19 13.93 6.65 -12.99
C GLY A 19 14.29 6.49 -11.53
N PRO A 20 15.32 7.14 -11.06
CA PRO A 20 15.63 7.13 -9.64
C PRO A 20 14.38 7.55 -8.90
N GLU A 21 14.05 6.81 -7.85
CA GLU A 21 12.95 7.17 -6.97
C GLU A 21 13.12 8.63 -6.55
N SER A 22 12.03 9.37 -6.50
CA SER A 22 12.08 10.73 -5.96
C SER A 22 12.47 10.68 -4.49
N ASP A 23 12.99 11.78 -3.96
CA ASP A 23 13.36 11.87 -2.55
C ASP A 23 12.15 11.57 -1.64
N SER A 24 10.95 11.97 -2.06
CA SER A 24 9.73 11.69 -1.30
C SER A 24 9.35 10.21 -1.32
N GLU A 25 9.55 9.50 -2.41
CA GLU A 25 9.33 8.06 -2.48
C GLU A 25 10.31 7.30 -1.61
N VAL A 26 11.58 7.71 -1.61
CA VAL A 26 12.61 7.13 -0.73
C VAL A 26 12.26 7.35 0.73
N ALA A 27 11.81 8.55 1.09
CA ALA A 27 11.41 8.86 2.46
C ALA A 27 10.19 8.04 2.90
N ALA A 28 9.19 7.87 2.04
CA ALA A 28 8.03 7.04 2.33
C ALA A 28 8.42 5.58 2.53
N ARG A 29 9.27 5.05 1.67
CA ARG A 29 9.78 3.69 1.81
C ARG A 29 10.56 3.50 3.10
N LYS A 30 11.42 4.44 3.45
CA LYS A 30 12.17 4.39 4.71
C LYS A 30 11.22 4.35 5.90
N ALA A 31 10.18 5.17 5.90
CA ALA A 31 9.19 5.19 6.98
C ALA A 31 8.45 3.85 7.08
N ALA A 32 8.06 3.26 5.95
CA ALA A 32 7.40 1.95 5.93
C ALA A 32 8.32 0.83 6.42
N LEU A 33 9.58 0.84 6.00
CA LEU A 33 10.57 -0.15 6.41
C LEU A 33 10.94 -0.03 7.89
N ASP A 34 11.06 1.18 8.41
CA ASP A 34 11.31 1.42 9.83
C ASP A 34 10.16 0.88 10.68
N LEU A 35 8.92 1.08 10.25
CA LEU A 35 7.76 0.53 10.93
C LEU A 35 7.73 -1.01 10.85
N ALA A 36 7.96 -1.56 9.67
CA ALA A 36 7.99 -3.01 9.46
C ALA A 36 9.12 -3.69 10.26
N GLY A 37 10.22 -2.99 10.48
CA GLY A 37 11.34 -3.47 11.29
C GLY A 37 10.95 -3.83 12.72
N ALA A 38 9.97 -3.14 13.29
CA ALA A 38 9.47 -3.47 14.62
C ALA A 38 8.86 -4.88 14.67
N PHE A 39 8.25 -5.34 13.60
CA PHE A 39 7.65 -6.67 13.52
C PHE A 39 8.69 -7.76 13.23
N THR A 40 9.82 -7.42 12.63
CA THR A 40 10.90 -8.36 12.38
C THR A 40 11.42 -8.96 13.69
N ASN A 41 11.44 -8.19 14.75
CA ASN A 41 11.85 -8.67 16.08
C ASN A 41 10.86 -9.69 16.67
N GLU A 42 9.65 -9.79 16.13
CA GLU A 42 8.64 -10.75 16.53
C GLU A 42 8.64 -12.00 15.64
N GLY A 43 9.62 -12.12 14.76
CA GLY A 43 9.80 -13.28 13.88
C GLY A 43 9.13 -13.15 12.51
N PHE A 44 8.59 -12.00 12.17
CA PHE A 44 8.03 -11.75 10.84
C PHE A 44 9.14 -11.56 9.81
N LYS A 45 8.93 -12.13 8.63
CA LYS A 45 9.83 -11.99 7.49
C LYS A 45 9.25 -10.99 6.52
N MET A 46 10.09 -10.10 6.01
CA MET A 46 9.69 -9.15 5.00
C MET A 46 9.41 -9.88 3.68
N ARG A 47 8.27 -9.59 3.09
CA ARG A 47 7.95 -10.07 1.76
C ARG A 47 8.69 -9.23 0.73
N ASP A 48 9.20 -9.87 -0.33
CA ASP A 48 9.85 -9.15 -1.42
C ASP A 48 8.86 -8.25 -2.13
N GLY A 49 9.32 -7.08 -2.51
CA GLY A 49 8.53 -6.09 -3.20
C GLY A 49 7.86 -5.10 -2.25
N HIS A 50 7.43 -4.02 -2.82
CA HIS A 50 6.67 -2.98 -2.14
C HIS A 50 5.81 -2.24 -3.16
N TRP A 51 4.81 -1.58 -2.66
CA TRP A 51 4.00 -0.67 -3.47
C TRP A 51 4.33 0.77 -3.07
N THR A 52 4.51 1.63 -4.06
CA THR A 52 4.74 3.06 -3.86
C THR A 52 3.84 3.85 -4.80
N GLY A 53 3.27 4.92 -4.30
CA GLY A 53 2.45 5.82 -5.09
C GLY A 53 2.18 7.12 -4.39
N THR A 54 1.50 8.03 -5.05
CA THR A 54 1.03 9.29 -4.48
C THR A 54 -0.45 9.19 -4.23
N ILE A 55 -0.88 9.53 -3.02
CA ILE A 55 -2.29 9.59 -2.64
C ILE A 55 -2.67 11.03 -2.37
N LYS A 56 -3.76 11.47 -3.00
CA LYS A 56 -4.35 12.80 -2.79
C LYS A 56 -5.44 12.74 -1.73
N PRO A 57 -5.80 13.87 -1.11
CA PRO A 57 -6.94 13.92 -0.19
C PRO A 57 -8.19 13.34 -0.82
N LYS A 58 -8.94 12.52 -0.06
CA LYS A 58 -10.16 11.82 -0.48
C LYS A 58 -9.94 10.71 -1.52
N GLU A 59 -8.70 10.44 -1.89
CA GLU A 59 -8.33 9.29 -2.70
C GLU A 59 -7.79 8.19 -1.80
N HIS A 60 -7.80 6.98 -2.33
CA HIS A 60 -7.20 5.84 -1.66
C HIS A 60 -6.44 4.97 -2.67
N ALA A 61 -5.54 4.16 -2.18
CA ALA A 61 -4.88 3.13 -2.97
C ALA A 61 -5.43 1.76 -2.56
N LEU A 62 -5.70 0.92 -3.54
CA LEU A 62 -6.16 -0.43 -3.34
C LEU A 62 -5.15 -1.40 -3.95
N ILE A 63 -4.53 -2.19 -3.11
CA ILE A 63 -3.45 -3.09 -3.51
C ILE A 63 -3.92 -4.54 -3.35
N ALA A 64 -3.92 -5.30 -4.44
CA ALA A 64 -4.26 -6.72 -4.41
C ALA A 64 -3.07 -7.53 -3.90
N VAL A 65 -3.34 -8.43 -2.97
CA VAL A 65 -2.33 -9.34 -2.40
C VAL A 65 -2.89 -10.75 -2.32
N ASN A 66 -2.04 -11.75 -2.48
CA ASN A 66 -2.41 -13.15 -2.28
C ASN A 66 -1.91 -13.57 -0.92
N LEU A 67 -2.82 -14.00 -0.06
CA LEU A 67 -2.52 -14.39 1.31
C LEU A 67 -2.90 -15.85 1.54
N TYR A 68 -2.20 -16.48 2.49
CA TYR A 68 -2.39 -17.89 2.79
C TYR A 68 -2.93 -18.09 4.20
N ALA A 69 -3.92 -18.95 4.33
CA ALA A 69 -4.44 -19.36 5.63
C ALA A 69 -3.33 -19.98 6.48
N GLY A 70 -3.33 -19.68 7.76
CA GLY A 70 -2.32 -20.16 8.70
C GLY A 70 -1.13 -19.23 8.88
N ASN A 71 -0.95 -18.25 7.99
CA ASN A 71 0.05 -17.23 8.14
C ASN A 71 -0.53 -16.02 8.90
N GLN A 72 0.37 -15.26 9.50
CA GLN A 72 0.07 -13.94 10.05
C GLN A 72 0.76 -12.90 9.19
N TYR A 73 0.10 -11.78 8.95
CA TYR A 73 0.63 -10.70 8.12
C TYR A 73 0.59 -9.37 8.85
N TRP A 74 1.60 -8.54 8.59
CA TRP A 74 1.57 -7.13 8.93
C TRP A 74 1.78 -6.30 7.68
N PHE A 75 0.84 -5.41 7.42
CA PHE A 75 0.91 -4.43 6.33
C PHE A 75 1.34 -3.11 6.93
N SER A 76 2.51 -2.63 6.56
CA SER A 76 3.11 -1.43 7.13
C SER A 76 3.18 -0.35 6.07
N VAL A 77 2.64 0.82 6.39
CA VAL A 77 2.56 1.95 5.48
C VAL A 77 3.27 3.14 6.09
N GLY A 78 4.12 3.76 5.30
CA GLY A 78 4.74 5.03 5.61
C GLY A 78 4.40 6.05 4.55
N ALA A 79 4.24 7.30 4.96
CA ALA A 79 3.98 8.41 4.07
C ALA A 79 4.94 9.56 4.36
N THR A 80 5.04 10.48 3.41
CA THR A 80 5.81 11.70 3.61
C THR A 80 4.90 12.82 4.08
N GLU A 81 5.48 13.88 4.63
CA GLU A 81 4.73 15.12 4.76
C GLU A 81 4.30 15.58 3.36
N PRO A 82 3.09 16.11 3.18
CA PRO A 82 2.22 16.64 4.24
C PRO A 82 1.12 15.69 4.74
N ALA A 83 1.28 14.39 4.65
CA ALA A 83 0.35 13.46 5.27
C ALA A 83 0.38 13.61 6.80
N LYS A 84 -0.80 13.75 7.39
CA LYS A 84 -0.95 13.89 8.84
C LYS A 84 -1.56 12.66 9.48
N LYS A 85 -2.38 11.95 8.72
CA LYS A 85 -3.00 10.72 9.18
C LYS A 85 -3.31 9.83 8.00
N ILE A 86 -2.88 8.60 8.10
CA ILE A 86 -3.16 7.53 7.12
C ILE A 86 -3.80 6.36 7.83
N SER A 87 -4.54 5.55 7.09
CA SER A 87 -5.14 4.32 7.60
C SER A 87 -4.93 3.17 6.64
N VAL A 88 -4.90 1.95 7.19
CA VAL A 88 -4.74 0.72 6.43
C VAL A 88 -5.85 -0.23 6.83
N ASN A 89 -6.57 -0.77 5.87
CA ASN A 89 -7.60 -1.77 6.09
C ASN A 89 -7.45 -2.91 5.10
N VAL A 90 -7.95 -4.07 5.46
CA VAL A 90 -7.91 -5.27 4.62
C VAL A 90 -9.33 -5.70 4.28
N TYR A 91 -9.57 -5.99 3.02
CA TYR A 91 -10.85 -6.49 2.51
C TYR A 91 -10.64 -7.83 1.82
N ASP A 92 -11.64 -8.71 1.89
CA ASP A 92 -11.61 -9.94 1.10
C ASP A 92 -12.00 -9.67 -0.37
N GLU A 93 -11.97 -10.70 -1.19
CA GLU A 93 -12.29 -10.57 -2.62
C GLU A 93 -13.75 -10.19 -2.89
N THR A 94 -14.64 -10.33 -1.91
CA THR A 94 -16.04 -9.92 -2.03
C THR A 94 -16.25 -8.46 -1.62
N GLY A 95 -15.20 -7.80 -1.12
CA GLY A 95 -15.28 -6.43 -0.63
C GLY A 95 -15.68 -6.31 0.84
N LYS A 96 -15.64 -7.41 1.59
CA LYS A 96 -15.95 -7.40 3.00
C LYS A 96 -14.73 -6.98 3.82
N LEU A 97 -14.94 -6.03 4.72
CA LEU A 97 -13.89 -5.59 5.65
C LEU A 97 -13.53 -6.72 6.61
N MET A 98 -12.22 -7.01 6.70
CA MET A 98 -11.68 -7.99 7.62
C MET A 98 -11.33 -7.34 8.96
N GLU A 99 -11.41 -8.12 10.04
CA GLU A 99 -10.92 -7.67 11.33
C GLU A 99 -9.39 -7.71 11.33
N THR A 100 -8.79 -6.63 11.79
CA THR A 100 -7.34 -6.48 11.85
C THR A 100 -6.93 -5.86 13.18
N GLU A 101 -5.67 -6.14 13.56
CA GLU A 101 -5.04 -5.32 14.58
C GLU A 101 -4.57 -4.04 13.90
N SER A 102 -4.87 -2.90 14.47
CA SER A 102 -4.57 -1.62 13.85
C SER A 102 -3.56 -0.82 14.66
N TYR A 103 -2.63 -0.21 13.94
CA TYR A 103 -1.71 0.77 14.47
C TYR A 103 -1.78 2.01 13.59
N SER A 104 -1.86 3.19 14.18
CA SER A 104 -1.86 4.43 13.43
C SER A 104 -1.22 5.52 14.28
N GLU A 105 -0.20 6.16 13.73
CA GLU A 105 0.48 7.26 14.37
C GLU A 105 1.00 8.22 13.30
N GLY A 106 0.29 9.33 13.11
CA GLY A 106 0.68 10.36 12.15
C GLY A 106 0.72 9.83 10.71
N ASP A 107 1.90 9.90 10.12
CA ASP A 107 2.18 9.48 8.75
C ASP A 107 2.53 8.00 8.61
N LYS A 108 2.27 7.21 9.64
CA LYS A 108 2.52 5.76 9.66
C LYS A 108 1.27 5.02 10.11
N ALA A 109 1.01 3.89 9.49
CA ALA A 109 -0.07 3.00 9.88
C ALA A 109 0.28 1.56 9.55
N ALA A 110 -0.28 0.64 10.32
CA ALA A 110 -0.11 -0.79 10.05
C ALA A 110 -1.39 -1.55 10.38
N ALA A 111 -1.59 -2.67 9.69
CA ALA A 111 -2.67 -3.59 9.95
C ALA A 111 -2.13 -5.01 10.04
N GLY A 112 -2.44 -5.68 11.13
CA GLY A 112 -2.12 -7.09 11.36
C GLY A 112 -3.33 -7.96 11.02
N PHE A 113 -3.14 -8.97 10.19
CA PHE A 113 -4.22 -9.81 9.69
C PHE A 113 -3.79 -11.27 9.61
N SER A 114 -4.66 -12.15 10.07
CA SER A 114 -4.47 -13.60 10.02
C SER A 114 -5.63 -14.22 9.24
N PRO A 115 -5.47 -14.49 7.93
CA PRO A 115 -6.55 -15.02 7.13
C PRO A 115 -6.92 -16.45 7.53
N THR A 116 -8.20 -16.76 7.54
CA THR A 116 -8.70 -18.11 7.74
C THR A 116 -8.82 -18.88 6.42
N ASN A 117 -8.88 -18.15 5.31
CA ASN A 117 -8.94 -18.73 3.97
C ASN A 117 -7.82 -18.16 3.11
N SER A 118 -7.16 -19.01 2.36
CA SER A 118 -6.19 -18.57 1.35
C SER A 118 -6.93 -17.96 0.17
N GLY A 119 -6.38 -16.91 -0.40
CA GLY A 119 -6.98 -16.26 -1.56
C GLY A 119 -6.49 -14.83 -1.76
N GLN A 120 -7.20 -14.12 -2.61
CA GLN A 120 -6.90 -12.73 -2.91
C GLN A 120 -7.60 -11.82 -1.91
N TYR A 121 -6.85 -10.88 -1.39
CA TYR A 121 -7.32 -9.83 -0.49
C TYR A 121 -6.89 -8.48 -1.04
N TYR A 122 -7.49 -7.42 -0.52
CA TYR A 122 -7.15 -6.07 -0.92
C TYR A 122 -6.75 -5.27 0.31
N VAL A 123 -5.62 -4.59 0.20
CA VAL A 123 -5.17 -3.64 1.22
C VAL A 123 -5.54 -2.25 0.75
N LEU A 124 -6.35 -1.57 1.55
CA LEU A 124 -6.81 -0.21 1.27
C LEU A 124 -6.00 0.75 2.13
N VAL A 125 -5.34 1.69 1.47
CA VAL A 125 -4.59 2.76 2.12
C VAL A 125 -5.30 4.08 1.87
N ASP A 126 -5.70 4.76 2.93
CA ASP A 126 -6.37 6.05 2.86
C ASP A 126 -5.51 7.16 3.44
N LEU A 127 -5.50 8.29 2.76
CA LEU A 127 -5.03 9.55 3.33
C LEU A 127 -6.21 10.20 4.05
N VAL A 128 -6.23 10.06 5.37
CA VAL A 128 -7.34 10.55 6.20
C VAL A 128 -7.24 12.05 6.45
N GLU A 129 -6.04 12.54 6.73
CA GLU A 129 -5.76 13.96 6.94
C GLU A 129 -4.43 14.33 6.29
N GLY A 130 -4.38 15.53 5.70
CA GLY A 130 -3.20 16.08 5.04
C GLY A 130 -3.43 16.32 3.56
N ASP A 131 -2.37 16.66 2.87
CA ASP A 131 -2.36 16.88 1.43
C ASP A 131 -1.68 15.74 0.68
N ALA A 132 -1.70 15.78 -0.65
CA ALA A 132 -1.09 14.76 -1.50
C ALA A 132 0.32 14.38 -1.03
N SER A 133 0.55 13.10 -0.85
CA SER A 133 1.77 12.59 -0.25
C SER A 133 2.23 11.32 -0.94
N SER A 134 3.54 11.10 -0.97
CA SER A 134 4.08 9.82 -1.36
C SER A 134 3.87 8.82 -0.25
N VAL A 135 3.45 7.61 -0.62
CA VAL A 135 3.09 6.55 0.31
C VAL A 135 3.75 5.25 -0.14
N CYS A 136 4.26 4.49 0.79
CA CYS A 136 4.83 3.17 0.53
C CYS A 136 4.18 2.13 1.44
N LEU A 137 3.83 1.00 0.85
CA LEU A 137 3.34 -0.19 1.56
C LEU A 137 4.37 -1.30 1.44
N VAL A 138 4.74 -1.87 2.55
CA VAL A 138 5.48 -3.13 2.62
C VAL A 138 4.73 -4.09 3.51
N TYR A 139 4.90 -5.39 3.33
CA TYR A 139 4.30 -6.33 4.25
C TYR A 139 5.20 -7.49 4.61
N SER A 140 4.95 -8.03 5.79
CA SER A 140 5.72 -9.11 6.39
C SER A 140 4.78 -10.26 6.74
N TYR A 141 5.33 -11.44 6.88
CA TYR A 141 4.57 -12.65 7.23
C TYR A 141 5.31 -13.53 8.23
N LYS A 142 4.53 -14.37 8.90
CA LYS A 142 5.04 -15.32 9.87
C LYS A 142 4.21 -16.59 9.85
#